data_01fb44e98a9507d83fbb48e934d48495
#
_entry.id   01fb44e98a9507d83fbb48e934d48495
#
_cell.length_a   1.000
_cell.length_b   1.000
_cell.length_c   1.000
_cell.angle_alpha   90.00
_cell.angle_beta   90.00
_cell.angle_gamma   90.00
#
_symmetry.space_group_name_H-M   'P 1'
#
loop_
_entity.id
_entity.type
_entity.pdbx_description
1 polymer ?
#
loop_
_entity_poly.entity_id
_entity_poly.type
_entity_poly.pdbx_seq_one_letter_code
_entity_poly.pdbx_strand_id
1 'polypeptide(L)'
;MRMIFALVAAWAAAFAMTPASGQSGSSSRDGVETERADDAFYCRERRLGTWFYCGTPRPAETERSAPPPEMAAAERLAAITRQLDELKARAILEPSEENVIAYVRFQREQLDRASTFSDTWQRALWQNPDLDYTLQRPVSTLGKRAWLDNRQADRSAVLTRLGERYGIFYFYAQSCGACDIFGPILRSVADSHRLAVMAVSMDGGPSRDFPNYVVDSGQRARMGVPGSETPALVLFDTATRRTVPIGFGIMSADELMDRIFVLTNTNVGSDF
;
A
#
# COMPACT_ATOMS: atom_id res chain seq x y z
N MET A 1 -19.00 -32.35 -46.06
CA MET A 1 -18.68 -31.96 -47.44
C MET A 1 -17.68 -30.80 -47.40
N ARG A 2 -16.49 -31.09 -47.92
CA ARG A 2 -15.32 -30.22 -48.27
C ARG A 2 -14.54 -29.51 -47.21
N MET A 3 -13.44 -30.15 -46.88
CA MET A 3 -12.14 -29.66 -46.41
C MET A 3 -11.63 -28.47 -47.25
N ILE A 4 -11.02 -27.49 -46.59
CA ILE A 4 -9.96 -26.68 -47.20
C ILE A 4 -8.82 -26.58 -46.19
N PHE A 5 -7.71 -27.28 -46.52
CA PHE A 5 -6.38 -27.12 -45.91
C PHE A 5 -5.75 -25.83 -46.46
N ALA A 6 -5.19 -25.01 -45.60
CA ALA A 6 -4.26 -23.98 -45.98
C ALA A 6 -2.95 -24.16 -45.21
N LEU A 7 -1.92 -24.52 -45.95
CA LEU A 7 -0.52 -24.61 -45.58
C LEU A 7 0.01 -23.22 -45.27
N VAL A 8 0.65 -23.06 -44.13
CA VAL A 8 1.52 -21.90 -43.80
C VAL A 8 2.96 -22.41 -43.75
N ALA A 9 3.75 -21.97 -44.73
CA ALA A 9 5.16 -22.29 -44.87
C ALA A 9 6.00 -21.61 -43.79
N ALA A 10 6.85 -22.41 -43.14
CA ALA A 10 7.87 -21.94 -42.20
C ALA A 10 9.05 -21.32 -42.96
N TRP A 11 9.36 -20.07 -42.68
CA TRP A 11 10.61 -19.43 -43.08
C TRP A 11 11.58 -19.46 -41.87
N ALA A 12 12.54 -20.40 -41.96
CA ALA A 12 13.70 -20.42 -41.06
C ALA A 12 14.78 -19.51 -41.65
N ALA A 13 14.99 -18.33 -41.06
CA ALA A 13 16.16 -17.49 -41.35
C ALA A 13 17.31 -17.92 -40.41
N ALA A 14 18.28 -18.62 -40.99
CA ALA A 14 19.55 -18.92 -40.31
C ALA A 14 20.40 -17.63 -40.21
N PHE A 15 20.58 -17.10 -39.04
CA PHE A 15 21.59 -16.09 -38.76
C PHE A 15 22.91 -16.79 -38.48
N ALA A 16 23.83 -16.70 -39.45
CA ALA A 16 25.24 -17.08 -39.29
C ALA A 16 25.95 -16.06 -38.38
N MET A 17 26.35 -16.48 -37.19
CA MET A 17 27.27 -15.74 -36.33
C MET A 17 28.69 -15.93 -36.85
N THR A 18 29.27 -14.86 -37.35
CA THR A 18 30.73 -14.77 -37.58
C THR A 18 31.40 -14.34 -36.28
N PRO A 19 32.47 -15.00 -35.83
CA PRO A 19 33.23 -14.55 -34.68
C PRO A 19 34.05 -13.29 -35.06
N ALA A 20 33.80 -12.19 -34.38
CA ALA A 20 34.66 -11.01 -34.46
C ALA A 20 35.97 -11.29 -33.72
N SER A 21 37.06 -11.39 -34.50
CA SER A 21 38.42 -11.47 -33.98
C SER A 21 38.76 -10.16 -33.29
N GLY A 22 38.92 -10.16 -31.99
CA GLY A 22 39.39 -9.02 -31.22
C GLY A 22 40.85 -8.76 -31.57
N GLN A 23 41.12 -7.68 -32.30
CA GLN A 23 42.43 -7.07 -32.39
C GLN A 23 42.66 -6.25 -31.12
N SER A 24 43.52 -6.76 -30.25
CA SER A 24 44.14 -5.99 -29.17
C SER A 24 45.00 -4.91 -29.78
N GLY A 25 44.42 -3.74 -30.02
CA GLY A 25 45.18 -2.52 -30.35
C GLY A 25 45.85 -2.04 -29.08
N SER A 26 47.17 -2.19 -29.02
CA SER A 26 47.98 -1.44 -28.08
C SER A 26 47.87 0.05 -28.38
N SER A 27 46.97 0.72 -27.62
CA SER A 27 46.90 2.18 -27.63
C SER A 27 48.16 2.71 -27.00
N SER A 28 49.04 3.24 -27.87
CA SER A 28 50.27 3.90 -27.50
C SER A 28 49.97 5.06 -26.54
N ARG A 29 50.74 5.11 -25.45
CA ARG A 29 50.73 6.20 -24.46
C ARG A 29 51.04 7.58 -25.04
N ASP A 30 51.48 7.66 -26.30
CA ASP A 30 51.90 8.92 -26.97
C ASP A 30 50.71 9.84 -27.33
N GLY A 31 49.49 9.34 -27.52
CA GLY A 31 48.28 10.15 -27.79
C GLY A 31 47.80 10.99 -26.61
N VAL A 32 48.04 10.53 -25.38
CA VAL A 32 47.58 11.21 -24.16
C VAL A 32 48.46 12.38 -23.77
N GLU A 33 49.77 12.33 -24.10
CA GLU A 33 50.70 13.44 -23.87
C GLU A 33 50.50 14.59 -24.87
N THR A 34 50.13 14.28 -26.11
CA THR A 34 49.89 15.31 -27.15
C THR A 34 48.59 16.09 -26.87
N GLU A 35 47.52 15.42 -26.40
CA GLU A 35 46.28 16.10 -25.96
C GLU A 35 46.52 17.03 -24.75
N ARG A 36 47.34 16.62 -23.80
CA ARG A 36 47.69 17.46 -22.65
C ARG A 36 48.55 18.68 -23.00
N ALA A 37 49.36 18.60 -24.02
CA ALA A 37 50.17 19.72 -24.50
C ALA A 37 49.32 20.79 -25.20
N ASP A 38 48.33 20.36 -26.01
CA ASP A 38 47.39 21.27 -26.67
C ASP A 38 46.45 21.95 -25.67
N ASP A 39 45.96 21.24 -24.67
CA ASP A 39 45.16 21.78 -23.57
C ASP A 39 45.93 22.84 -22.77
N ALA A 40 47.23 22.66 -22.54
CA ALA A 40 48.07 23.62 -21.83
C ALA A 40 48.21 24.93 -22.57
N PHE A 41 48.31 24.90 -23.89
CA PHE A 41 48.37 26.09 -24.73
C PHE A 41 47.10 26.93 -24.66
N TYR A 42 45.94 26.32 -24.88
CA TYR A 42 44.66 27.03 -24.86
C TYR A 42 44.27 27.52 -23.47
N CYS A 43 44.56 26.76 -22.43
CA CYS A 43 44.19 27.11 -21.08
C CYS A 43 45.12 28.08 -20.39
N ARG A 44 46.42 28.04 -20.65
CA ARG A 44 47.42 28.91 -20.02
C ARG A 44 47.71 30.18 -20.81
N GLU A 45 47.96 30.07 -22.13
CA GLU A 45 48.38 31.21 -22.94
C GLU A 45 47.23 32.08 -23.40
N ARG A 46 46.07 31.48 -23.79
CA ARG A 46 44.89 32.24 -24.24
C ARG A 46 43.89 32.65 -23.17
N ARG A 47 44.01 32.15 -21.95
CA ARG A 47 43.10 32.46 -20.82
C ARG A 47 41.60 32.33 -21.15
N LEU A 48 41.22 31.30 -21.90
CA LEU A 48 39.83 31.12 -22.39
C LEU A 48 38.84 30.76 -21.31
N GLY A 49 39.29 30.54 -20.07
CA GLY A 49 38.43 30.33 -18.92
C GLY A 49 37.71 28.97 -18.88
N THR A 50 36.83 28.80 -17.89
CA THR A 50 36.10 27.55 -17.62
C THR A 50 35.11 27.12 -18.72
N TRP A 51 34.70 28.04 -19.60
CA TRP A 51 33.83 27.75 -20.74
C TRP A 51 34.44 26.77 -21.75
N PHE A 52 35.78 26.73 -21.83
CA PHE A 52 36.53 25.84 -22.70
C PHE A 52 37.15 24.65 -21.95
N TYR A 53 36.52 24.20 -20.85
CA TYR A 53 36.99 23.10 -20.00
C TYR A 53 38.40 23.30 -19.40
N CYS A 54 38.88 24.54 -19.34
CA CYS A 54 40.14 24.89 -18.72
C CYS A 54 39.97 24.89 -17.17
N GLY A 55 39.84 23.71 -16.56
CA GLY A 55 39.89 23.53 -15.11
C GLY A 55 41.32 23.70 -14.60
N THR A 56 41.49 24.24 -13.38
CA THR A 56 42.78 24.16 -12.67
C THR A 56 43.24 22.71 -12.62
N PRO A 57 44.50 22.39 -12.95
CA PRO A 57 45.01 21.04 -12.80
C PRO A 57 44.71 20.55 -11.38
N ARG A 58 43.97 19.44 -11.25
CA ARG A 58 43.75 18.84 -9.95
C ARG A 58 45.12 18.50 -9.37
N PRO A 59 45.50 18.98 -8.16
CA PRO A 59 46.72 18.57 -7.53
C PRO A 59 46.80 17.04 -7.55
N ALA A 60 48.00 16.50 -7.82
CA ALA A 60 48.22 15.06 -7.78
C ALA A 60 47.60 14.55 -6.47
N GLU A 61 46.76 13.55 -6.55
CA GLU A 61 46.11 12.94 -5.40
C GLU A 61 47.21 12.42 -4.48
N THR A 62 47.56 13.22 -3.48
CA THR A 62 48.26 12.73 -2.29
C THR A 62 47.40 11.60 -1.77
N GLU A 63 47.99 10.42 -1.59
CA GLU A 63 47.29 9.26 -0.97
C GLU A 63 46.46 9.76 0.19
N ARG A 64 45.16 9.92 -0.08
CA ARG A 64 44.21 10.22 0.99
C ARG A 64 44.21 8.99 1.89
N SER A 65 44.75 9.14 3.09
CA SER A 65 44.51 8.17 4.16
C SER A 65 43.05 7.77 4.12
N ALA A 66 42.73 6.48 4.14
CA ALA A 66 41.37 5.98 4.12
C ALA A 66 40.52 6.82 5.11
N PRO A 67 39.38 7.36 4.67
CA PRO A 67 38.55 8.15 5.57
C PRO A 67 38.25 7.29 6.81
N PRO A 68 38.23 7.88 8.00
CA PRO A 68 37.88 7.13 9.21
C PRO A 68 36.56 6.41 8.97
N PRO A 69 36.36 5.23 9.57
CA PRO A 69 35.16 4.43 9.34
C PRO A 69 33.92 5.32 9.52
N GLU A 70 33.15 5.43 8.47
CA GLU A 70 31.99 6.30 8.46
C GLU A 70 30.96 5.75 9.46
N MET A 71 30.55 6.60 10.41
CA MET A 71 29.54 6.23 11.41
C MET A 71 28.29 5.71 10.70
N ALA A 72 27.69 4.61 11.19
CA ALA A 72 26.49 4.03 10.62
C ALA A 72 25.36 5.09 10.49
N ALA A 73 24.57 5.02 9.42
CA ALA A 73 23.54 6.03 9.15
C ALA A 73 22.55 6.21 10.31
N ALA A 74 22.18 5.12 10.99
CA ALA A 74 21.32 5.16 12.18
C ALA A 74 21.98 5.93 13.35
N GLU A 75 23.28 5.74 13.57
CA GLU A 75 24.02 6.45 14.60
C GLU A 75 24.16 7.94 14.30
N ARG A 76 24.39 8.29 13.02
CA ARG A 76 24.38 9.70 12.58
C ARG A 76 23.02 10.35 12.83
N LEU A 77 21.93 9.67 12.50
CA LEU A 77 20.58 10.18 12.74
C LEU A 77 20.31 10.37 14.24
N ALA A 78 20.71 9.41 15.07
CA ALA A 78 20.59 9.52 16.52
C ALA A 78 21.43 10.68 17.10
N ALA A 79 22.60 10.92 16.56
CA ALA A 79 23.44 12.07 16.96
C ALA A 79 22.78 13.40 16.60
N ILE A 80 22.21 13.53 15.42
CA ILE A 80 21.45 14.72 14.98
C ILE A 80 20.26 14.97 15.93
N THR A 81 19.50 13.93 16.26
CA THR A 81 18.36 14.04 17.19
C THR A 81 18.82 14.55 18.55
N ARG A 82 19.86 13.97 19.15
CA ARG A 82 20.41 14.43 20.42
C ARG A 82 20.88 15.88 20.37
N GLN A 83 21.53 16.28 19.30
CA GLN A 83 21.99 17.67 19.12
C GLN A 83 20.82 18.65 19.01
N LEU A 84 19.76 18.28 18.28
CA LEU A 84 18.54 19.09 18.16
C LEU A 84 17.87 19.28 19.52
N ASP A 85 17.75 18.21 20.30
CA ASP A 85 17.16 18.24 21.64
C ASP A 85 17.99 19.09 22.61
N GLU A 86 19.30 18.99 22.57
CA GLU A 86 20.21 19.79 23.38
C GLU A 86 20.11 21.28 23.05
N LEU A 87 20.15 21.66 21.77
CA LEU A 87 20.01 23.06 21.35
C LEU A 87 18.64 23.61 21.74
N LYS A 88 17.58 22.82 21.59
CA LYS A 88 16.23 23.19 22.00
C LYS A 88 16.14 23.41 23.51
N ALA A 89 16.68 22.48 24.29
CA ALA A 89 16.69 22.58 25.75
C ALA A 89 17.44 23.83 26.20
N ARG A 90 18.60 24.11 25.63
CA ARG A 90 19.41 25.30 25.95
C ARG A 90 18.66 26.59 25.58
N ALA A 91 18.04 26.66 24.42
CA ALA A 91 17.26 27.81 23.98
C ALA A 91 16.06 28.10 24.93
N ILE A 92 15.47 27.04 25.51
CA ILE A 92 14.34 27.18 26.45
C ILE A 92 14.82 27.59 27.87
N LEU A 93 15.90 26.98 28.35
CA LEU A 93 16.38 27.20 29.70
C LEU A 93 17.15 28.53 29.83
N GLU A 94 17.89 28.89 28.77
CA GLU A 94 18.68 30.11 28.69
C GLU A 94 18.33 30.88 27.41
N PRO A 95 17.21 31.62 27.37
CA PRO A 95 16.66 32.22 26.15
C PRO A 95 17.41 33.48 25.72
N SER A 96 18.69 33.32 25.35
CA SER A 96 19.46 34.33 24.66
C SER A 96 19.24 34.31 23.17
N GLU A 97 19.46 35.44 22.49
CA GLU A 97 19.38 35.51 20.99
C GLU A 97 20.29 34.47 20.35
N GLU A 98 21.50 34.29 20.86
CA GLU A 98 22.48 33.33 20.37
C GLU A 98 21.95 31.87 20.45
N ASN A 99 21.43 31.47 21.60
CA ASN A 99 20.91 30.13 21.83
C ASN A 99 19.68 29.84 20.92
N VAL A 100 18.77 30.80 20.81
CA VAL A 100 17.60 30.69 19.95
C VAL A 100 17.99 30.56 18.47
N ILE A 101 18.93 31.43 18.03
CA ILE A 101 19.42 31.38 16.63
C ILE A 101 20.14 30.04 16.32
N ALA A 102 20.97 29.55 17.25
CA ALA A 102 21.66 28.29 17.11
C ALA A 102 20.64 27.11 16.91
N TYR A 103 19.62 27.06 17.76
CA TYR A 103 18.55 26.06 17.65
C TYR A 103 17.80 26.21 16.33
N VAL A 104 17.34 27.40 15.97
CA VAL A 104 16.55 27.61 14.73
C VAL A 104 17.34 27.30 13.47
N ARG A 105 18.60 27.64 13.40
CA ARG A 105 19.48 27.31 12.26
C ARG A 105 19.62 25.80 12.10
N PHE A 106 19.92 25.10 13.19
CA PHE A 106 20.07 23.67 13.16
C PHE A 106 18.76 22.96 12.79
N GLN A 107 17.64 23.43 13.36
CA GLN A 107 16.30 22.92 13.02
C GLN A 107 16.00 23.11 11.53
N ARG A 108 16.32 24.30 10.98
CA ARG A 108 16.09 24.59 9.56
C ARG A 108 16.83 23.63 8.65
N GLU A 109 18.08 23.33 8.98
CA GLU A 109 18.89 22.36 8.23
C GLU A 109 18.21 20.97 8.22
N GLN A 110 17.61 20.54 9.35
CA GLN A 110 16.91 19.25 9.40
C GLN A 110 15.62 19.29 8.58
N LEU A 111 14.89 20.40 8.57
CA LEU A 111 13.69 20.57 7.73
C LEU A 111 14.04 20.53 6.23
N ASP A 112 15.15 21.11 5.82
CA ASP A 112 15.61 21.07 4.43
C ASP A 112 15.97 19.63 4.01
N ARG A 113 16.61 18.85 4.91
CA ARG A 113 16.84 17.40 4.69
C ARG A 113 15.54 16.61 4.57
N ALA A 114 14.56 16.89 5.47
CA ALA A 114 13.26 16.26 5.45
C ALA A 114 12.49 16.56 4.15
N SER A 115 12.58 17.80 3.66
CA SER A 115 11.98 18.21 2.39
C SER A 115 12.61 17.45 1.19
N THR A 116 13.94 17.33 1.19
CA THR A 116 14.65 16.55 0.16
C THR A 116 14.25 15.08 0.20
N PHE A 117 14.14 14.49 1.40
CA PHE A 117 13.67 13.11 1.57
C PHE A 117 12.26 12.95 1.03
N SER A 118 11.34 13.85 1.39
CA SER A 118 9.94 13.80 0.96
C SER A 118 9.80 13.87 -0.56
N ASP A 119 10.52 14.79 -1.22
CA ASP A 119 10.51 14.91 -2.68
C ASP A 119 11.09 13.66 -3.35
N THR A 120 12.20 13.15 -2.82
CA THR A 120 12.83 11.93 -3.34
C THR A 120 11.93 10.72 -3.17
N TRP A 121 11.25 10.60 -2.01
CA TRP A 121 10.28 9.56 -1.73
C TRP A 121 9.13 9.57 -2.75
N GLN A 122 8.50 10.73 -2.98
CA GLN A 122 7.41 10.86 -3.94
C GLN A 122 7.84 10.46 -5.36
N ARG A 123 9.00 10.95 -5.81
CA ARG A 123 9.54 10.60 -7.13
C ARG A 123 9.82 9.10 -7.24
N ALA A 124 10.39 8.51 -6.21
CA ALA A 124 10.65 7.08 -6.18
C ALA A 124 9.35 6.26 -6.28
N LEU A 125 8.29 6.63 -5.55
CA LEU A 125 7.00 5.96 -5.66
C LEU A 125 6.39 6.07 -7.06
N TRP A 126 6.42 7.27 -7.68
CA TRP A 126 5.86 7.46 -9.02
C TRP A 126 6.59 6.66 -10.11
N GLN A 127 7.87 6.32 -9.88
CA GLN A 127 8.68 5.54 -10.80
C GLN A 127 8.67 4.03 -10.51
N ASN A 128 8.08 3.61 -9.39
CA ASN A 128 8.02 2.21 -8.97
C ASN A 128 6.57 1.83 -8.59
N PRO A 129 5.75 1.45 -9.59
CA PRO A 129 4.33 1.18 -9.40
C PRO A 129 4.01 0.08 -8.38
N ASP A 130 4.93 -0.85 -8.15
CA ASP A 130 4.83 -1.92 -7.15
C ASP A 130 4.88 -1.41 -5.71
N LEU A 131 5.45 -0.22 -5.49
CA LEU A 131 5.53 0.46 -4.20
C LEU A 131 4.44 1.53 -4.01
N ASP A 132 3.74 1.90 -5.08
CA ASP A 132 2.73 2.96 -5.05
C ASP A 132 1.36 2.43 -4.59
N TYR A 133 1.13 2.49 -3.28
CA TYR A 133 -0.15 2.12 -2.69
C TYR A 133 -1.36 2.91 -3.24
N THR A 134 -1.12 4.11 -3.80
CA THR A 134 -2.24 4.92 -4.36
C THR A 134 -2.86 4.30 -5.61
N LEU A 135 -2.17 3.37 -6.26
CA LEU A 135 -2.73 2.57 -7.36
C LEU A 135 -3.76 1.55 -6.88
N GLN A 136 -3.62 1.06 -5.66
CA GLN A 136 -4.56 0.13 -5.03
C GLN A 136 -5.70 0.90 -4.34
N ARG A 137 -5.38 1.99 -3.66
CA ARG A 137 -6.35 2.81 -2.94
C ARG A 137 -6.10 4.30 -3.21
N PRO A 138 -6.79 4.88 -4.19
CA PRO A 138 -6.57 6.25 -4.61
C PRO A 138 -6.78 7.27 -3.48
N VAL A 139 -5.91 8.29 -3.42
CA VAL A 139 -5.99 9.38 -2.44
C VAL A 139 -6.65 10.64 -3.02
N SER A 140 -6.65 10.81 -4.34
CA SER A 140 -7.32 11.94 -5.00
C SER A 140 -8.84 11.83 -4.89
N THR A 141 -9.54 12.95 -4.85
CA THR A 141 -11.02 12.98 -4.75
C THR A 141 -11.69 12.23 -5.90
N LEU A 142 -11.20 12.40 -7.13
CA LEU A 142 -11.75 11.72 -8.31
C LEU A 142 -11.48 10.21 -8.23
N GLY A 143 -10.25 9.83 -7.92
CA GLY A 143 -9.89 8.43 -7.77
C GLY A 143 -10.65 7.72 -6.64
N LYS A 144 -10.80 8.38 -5.48
CA LYS A 144 -11.59 7.84 -4.36
C LYS A 144 -13.04 7.57 -4.76
N ARG A 145 -13.66 8.51 -5.49
CA ARG A 145 -15.05 8.32 -5.95
C ARG A 145 -15.15 7.10 -6.87
N ALA A 146 -14.33 7.04 -7.90
CA ALA A 146 -14.34 5.93 -8.85
C ALA A 146 -14.06 4.58 -8.14
N TRP A 147 -13.13 4.55 -7.19
CA TRP A 147 -12.81 3.36 -6.40
C TRP A 147 -14.01 2.92 -5.53
N LEU A 148 -14.68 3.85 -4.85
CA LEU A 148 -15.87 3.57 -4.03
C LEU A 148 -17.03 3.06 -4.89
N ASP A 149 -17.27 3.66 -6.04
CA ASP A 149 -18.33 3.24 -6.98
C ASP A 149 -18.08 1.82 -7.48
N ASN A 150 -16.85 1.50 -7.90
CA ASN A 150 -16.45 0.16 -8.31
C ASN A 150 -16.58 -0.85 -7.16
N ARG A 151 -16.09 -0.51 -5.97
CA ARG A 151 -16.19 -1.38 -4.79
C ARG A 151 -17.64 -1.67 -4.42
N GLN A 152 -18.53 -0.67 -4.50
CA GLN A 152 -19.95 -0.85 -4.25
C GLN A 152 -20.59 -1.79 -5.29
N ALA A 153 -20.26 -1.64 -6.56
CA ALA A 153 -20.74 -2.52 -7.63
C ALA A 153 -20.25 -3.96 -7.45
N ASP A 154 -18.96 -4.16 -7.16
CA ASP A 154 -18.36 -5.48 -6.91
C ASP A 154 -18.99 -6.13 -5.68
N ARG A 155 -19.15 -5.39 -4.59
CA ARG A 155 -19.79 -5.86 -3.36
C ARG A 155 -21.23 -6.33 -3.64
N SER A 156 -22.02 -5.54 -4.33
CA SER A 156 -23.39 -5.90 -4.68
C SER A 156 -23.48 -7.16 -5.55
N ALA A 157 -22.61 -7.27 -6.55
CA ALA A 157 -22.53 -8.45 -7.41
C ALA A 157 -22.12 -9.72 -6.63
N VAL A 158 -21.15 -9.59 -5.71
CA VAL A 158 -20.72 -10.70 -4.84
C VAL A 158 -21.84 -11.14 -3.91
N LEU A 159 -22.49 -10.20 -3.20
CA LEU A 159 -23.56 -10.54 -2.26
C LEU A 159 -24.73 -11.28 -2.96
N THR A 160 -25.09 -10.83 -4.16
CA THR A 160 -26.15 -11.49 -4.94
C THR A 160 -25.80 -12.94 -5.30
N ARG A 161 -24.54 -13.21 -5.69
CA ARG A 161 -24.07 -14.56 -5.94
C ARG A 161 -23.97 -15.42 -4.68
N LEU A 162 -23.61 -14.79 -3.54
CA LEU A 162 -23.54 -15.49 -2.26
C LEU A 162 -24.89 -16.03 -1.81
N GLY A 163 -26.01 -15.37 -2.17
CA GLY A 163 -27.35 -15.83 -1.83
C GLY A 163 -27.70 -17.22 -2.33
N GLU A 164 -27.03 -17.74 -3.35
CA GLU A 164 -27.22 -19.10 -3.87
C GLU A 164 -26.58 -20.18 -2.97
N ARG A 165 -25.60 -19.81 -2.16
CA ARG A 165 -24.80 -20.75 -1.39
C ARG A 165 -24.81 -20.48 0.11
N TYR A 166 -24.94 -19.22 0.50
CA TYR A 166 -24.83 -18.81 1.90
C TYR A 166 -26.18 -18.41 2.45
N GLY A 167 -26.39 -18.71 3.75
CA GLY A 167 -27.48 -18.19 4.56
C GLY A 167 -26.95 -17.43 5.77
N ILE A 168 -27.81 -16.63 6.37
CA ILE A 168 -27.49 -15.88 7.58
C ILE A 168 -28.30 -16.46 8.74
N PHE A 169 -27.65 -16.82 9.83
CA PHE A 169 -28.29 -17.04 11.11
C PHE A 169 -28.34 -15.72 11.89
N TYR A 170 -29.52 -15.30 12.24
CA TYR A 170 -29.80 -14.09 13.02
C TYR A 170 -30.29 -14.48 14.43
N PHE A 171 -29.41 -14.33 15.41
CA PHE A 171 -29.73 -14.56 16.81
C PHE A 171 -30.24 -13.26 17.41
N TYR A 172 -31.52 -13.30 17.89
CA TYR A 172 -32.20 -12.16 18.44
C TYR A 172 -32.97 -12.55 19.72
N ALA A 173 -33.40 -11.55 20.48
CA ALA A 173 -34.38 -11.72 21.54
C ALA A 173 -35.53 -10.74 21.34
N GLN A 174 -36.76 -11.11 21.67
CA GLN A 174 -37.92 -10.21 21.63
C GLN A 174 -37.72 -9.01 22.58
N SER A 175 -37.07 -9.24 23.70
CA SER A 175 -36.76 -8.22 24.71
C SER A 175 -35.64 -7.27 24.34
N CYS A 176 -35.01 -7.45 23.18
CA CYS A 176 -33.81 -6.72 22.75
C CYS A 176 -34.16 -5.52 21.87
N GLY A 177 -34.14 -4.30 22.43
CA GLY A 177 -34.41 -3.07 21.67
C GLY A 177 -33.45 -2.83 20.50
N ALA A 178 -32.18 -3.28 20.59
CA ALA A 178 -31.24 -3.24 19.48
C ALA A 178 -31.68 -4.15 18.32
N CYS A 179 -32.36 -5.27 18.61
CA CYS A 179 -32.86 -6.18 17.60
C CYS A 179 -34.05 -5.59 16.83
N ASP A 180 -34.88 -4.79 17.48
CA ASP A 180 -36.01 -4.07 16.83
C ASP A 180 -35.48 -3.02 15.80
N ILE A 181 -34.33 -2.40 16.09
CA ILE A 181 -33.69 -1.43 15.17
C ILE A 181 -33.00 -2.16 14.03
N PHE A 182 -32.33 -3.27 14.33
CA PHE A 182 -31.50 -3.96 13.34
C PHE A 182 -32.31 -4.89 12.41
N GLY A 183 -33.41 -5.46 12.89
CA GLY A 183 -34.26 -6.40 12.13
C GLY A 183 -34.67 -5.87 10.75
N PRO A 184 -35.23 -4.65 10.63
CA PRO A 184 -35.58 -4.05 9.33
C PRO A 184 -34.38 -3.85 8.40
N ILE A 185 -33.21 -3.49 8.95
CA ILE A 185 -31.97 -3.31 8.18
C ILE A 185 -31.53 -4.64 7.57
N LEU A 186 -31.44 -5.68 8.41
CA LEU A 186 -31.10 -7.02 7.96
C LEU A 186 -32.09 -7.54 6.92
N ARG A 187 -33.39 -7.30 7.12
CA ARG A 187 -34.44 -7.71 6.19
C ARG A 187 -34.24 -7.06 4.82
N SER A 188 -34.01 -5.75 4.81
CA SER A 188 -33.78 -4.99 3.58
C SER A 188 -32.56 -5.50 2.79
N VAL A 189 -31.45 -5.77 3.49
CA VAL A 189 -30.24 -6.32 2.85
C VAL A 189 -30.48 -7.73 2.32
N ALA A 190 -31.15 -8.58 3.11
CA ALA A 190 -31.44 -9.95 2.73
C ALA A 190 -32.35 -10.02 1.49
N ASP A 191 -33.40 -9.21 1.44
CA ASP A 191 -34.33 -9.17 0.30
C ASP A 191 -33.65 -8.61 -0.96
N SER A 192 -32.82 -7.57 -0.83
CA SER A 192 -32.10 -6.96 -1.95
C SER A 192 -31.11 -7.91 -2.62
N HIS A 193 -30.48 -8.79 -1.86
CA HIS A 193 -29.44 -9.71 -2.33
C HIS A 193 -29.87 -11.18 -2.32
N ARG A 194 -31.14 -11.47 -2.07
CA ARG A 194 -31.69 -12.82 -2.04
C ARG A 194 -30.97 -13.75 -1.03
N LEU A 195 -30.54 -13.18 0.09
CA LEU A 195 -29.92 -13.94 1.15
C LEU A 195 -30.97 -14.60 2.04
N ALA A 196 -30.88 -15.90 2.25
CA ALA A 196 -31.74 -16.60 3.17
C ALA A 196 -31.37 -16.23 4.61
N VAL A 197 -32.38 -15.86 5.44
CA VAL A 197 -32.14 -15.57 6.85
C VAL A 197 -32.93 -16.57 7.69
N MET A 198 -32.24 -17.29 8.59
CA MET A 198 -32.81 -18.10 9.64
C MET A 198 -32.74 -17.29 10.95
N ALA A 199 -33.88 -16.80 11.39
CA ALA A 199 -33.98 -16.11 12.67
C ALA A 199 -34.07 -17.12 13.83
N VAL A 200 -33.23 -16.92 14.85
CA VAL A 200 -33.13 -17.77 16.03
C VAL A 200 -33.45 -16.92 17.27
N SER A 201 -34.58 -17.20 17.92
CA SER A 201 -34.98 -16.49 19.13
C SER A 201 -34.26 -17.05 20.35
N MET A 202 -33.63 -16.18 21.12
CA MET A 202 -32.88 -16.54 22.32
C MET A 202 -33.77 -16.59 23.56
N ASP A 203 -34.94 -15.88 23.56
CA ASP A 203 -35.93 -15.82 24.66
C ASP A 203 -37.26 -16.47 24.31
N GLY A 204 -37.35 -17.07 23.10
CA GLY A 204 -38.58 -17.74 22.63
C GLY A 204 -39.63 -16.81 22.02
N GLY A 205 -39.42 -15.49 22.08
CA GLY A 205 -40.38 -14.52 21.57
C GLY A 205 -40.29 -14.29 20.06
N PRO A 206 -41.39 -13.78 19.44
CA PRO A 206 -41.43 -13.53 17.99
C PRO A 206 -40.62 -12.33 17.55
N SER A 207 -40.21 -12.33 16.25
CA SER A 207 -39.64 -11.17 15.56
C SER A 207 -40.70 -10.58 14.63
N ARG A 208 -40.75 -9.25 14.56
CA ARG A 208 -41.64 -8.53 13.62
C ARG A 208 -41.17 -8.71 12.16
N ASP A 209 -39.87 -8.69 11.94
CA ASP A 209 -39.27 -8.71 10.59
C ASP A 209 -39.09 -10.14 10.08
N PHE A 210 -39.00 -11.12 10.98
CA PHE A 210 -38.76 -12.53 10.66
C PHE A 210 -39.80 -13.42 11.33
N PRO A 211 -41.05 -13.50 10.79
CA PRO A 211 -42.12 -14.26 11.39
C PRO A 211 -41.86 -15.78 11.43
N ASN A 212 -41.04 -16.27 10.46
CA ASN A 212 -40.58 -17.65 10.45
C ASN A 212 -39.30 -17.78 11.25
N TYR A 213 -39.37 -18.02 12.53
CA TYR A 213 -38.21 -18.17 13.42
C TYR A 213 -38.21 -19.53 14.12
N VAL A 214 -37.07 -19.88 14.68
CA VAL A 214 -36.87 -21.03 15.55
C VAL A 214 -36.41 -20.56 16.93
N VAL A 215 -36.74 -21.29 17.96
CA VAL A 215 -36.20 -21.03 19.31
C VAL A 215 -34.84 -21.69 19.44
N ASP A 216 -33.88 -21.03 20.06
CA ASP A 216 -32.53 -21.60 20.23
C ASP A 216 -32.59 -22.88 21.07
N SER A 217 -32.12 -23.96 20.49
CA SER A 217 -31.92 -25.27 21.14
C SER A 217 -30.43 -25.67 21.10
N GLY A 218 -29.56 -24.69 21.26
CA GLY A 218 -28.11 -24.85 21.21
C GLY A 218 -27.48 -24.58 19.82
N GLN A 219 -28.23 -23.99 18.87
CA GLN A 219 -27.68 -23.59 17.56
C GLN A 219 -26.55 -22.60 17.72
N ARG A 220 -26.75 -21.59 18.59
CA ARG A 220 -25.73 -20.58 18.87
C ARG A 220 -24.40 -21.20 19.32
N ALA A 221 -24.47 -22.09 20.30
CA ALA A 221 -23.30 -22.77 20.85
C ALA A 221 -22.60 -23.65 19.79
N ARG A 222 -23.40 -24.44 19.03
CA ARG A 222 -22.84 -25.29 17.95
C ARG A 222 -22.15 -24.51 16.83
N MET A 223 -22.58 -23.27 16.62
CA MET A 223 -21.94 -22.38 15.62
C MET A 223 -20.73 -21.63 16.17
N GLY A 224 -20.33 -21.86 17.40
CA GLY A 224 -19.18 -21.23 18.00
C GLY A 224 -19.36 -19.73 18.27
N VAL A 225 -20.59 -19.26 18.44
CA VAL A 225 -20.88 -17.85 18.70
C VAL A 225 -20.78 -17.57 20.20
N PRO A 226 -19.78 -16.85 20.67
CA PRO A 226 -19.58 -16.61 22.09
C PRO A 226 -20.61 -15.64 22.68
N GLY A 227 -20.71 -15.65 24.00
CA GLY A 227 -21.53 -14.71 24.74
C GLY A 227 -23.06 -14.90 24.56
N SER A 228 -23.80 -13.93 25.07
CA SER A 228 -25.26 -13.86 24.99
C SER A 228 -25.79 -12.63 24.28
N GLU A 229 -24.87 -11.80 23.76
CA GLU A 229 -25.16 -10.53 23.11
C GLU A 229 -26.08 -10.73 21.91
N THR A 230 -27.14 -9.93 21.84
CA THR A 230 -28.06 -9.83 20.71
C THR A 230 -28.17 -8.38 20.23
N PRO A 231 -28.35 -8.14 18.93
CA PRO A 231 -28.36 -9.11 17.83
C PRO A 231 -26.98 -9.69 17.55
N ALA A 232 -26.92 -10.95 17.04
CA ALA A 232 -25.70 -11.56 16.54
C ALA A 232 -25.97 -12.22 15.20
N LEU A 233 -25.00 -12.13 14.30
CA LEU A 233 -25.08 -12.64 12.93
C LEU A 233 -23.96 -13.64 12.62
N VAL A 234 -24.34 -14.72 11.96
CA VAL A 234 -23.41 -15.75 11.48
C VAL A 234 -23.72 -16.07 10.03
N LEU A 235 -22.72 -16.01 9.18
CA LEU A 235 -22.80 -16.51 7.82
C LEU A 235 -22.61 -18.03 7.82
N PHE A 236 -23.45 -18.74 7.10
CA PHE A 236 -23.42 -20.19 6.99
C PHE A 236 -23.24 -20.62 5.53
N ASP A 237 -22.18 -21.32 5.24
CA ASP A 237 -21.95 -21.94 3.94
C ASP A 237 -22.68 -23.27 3.86
N THR A 238 -23.71 -23.35 3.02
CA THR A 238 -24.55 -24.56 2.87
C THR A 238 -23.80 -25.74 2.27
N ALA A 239 -22.78 -25.49 1.45
CA ALA A 239 -21.99 -26.52 0.79
C ALA A 239 -20.97 -27.17 1.74
N THR A 240 -20.23 -26.35 2.51
CA THR A 240 -19.18 -26.82 3.43
C THR A 240 -19.65 -26.98 4.87
N ARG A 241 -20.83 -26.47 5.20
CA ARG A 241 -21.39 -26.37 6.56
C ARG A 241 -20.51 -25.55 7.53
N ARG A 242 -19.68 -24.66 7.01
CA ARG A 242 -18.85 -23.78 7.82
C ARG A 242 -19.65 -22.56 8.25
N THR A 243 -19.37 -22.13 9.48
CA THR A 243 -19.93 -20.92 10.07
C THR A 243 -18.85 -19.84 10.17
N VAL A 244 -19.21 -18.59 9.85
CA VAL A 244 -18.34 -17.44 9.98
C VAL A 244 -19.11 -16.34 10.70
N PRO A 245 -18.74 -15.96 11.94
CA PRO A 245 -19.38 -14.84 12.64
C PRO A 245 -19.19 -13.54 11.84
N ILE A 246 -20.29 -12.83 11.56
CA ILE A 246 -20.26 -11.52 10.89
C ILE A 246 -20.07 -10.41 11.93
N GLY A 247 -20.76 -10.52 13.07
CA GLY A 247 -20.66 -9.56 14.15
C GLY A 247 -21.82 -9.54 15.11
N PHE A 248 -21.72 -8.61 16.05
CA PHE A 248 -22.68 -8.43 17.15
C PHE A 248 -23.15 -6.97 17.17
N GLY A 249 -24.37 -6.75 17.71
CA GLY A 249 -24.94 -5.43 17.86
C GLY A 249 -25.54 -4.87 16.56
N ILE A 250 -25.91 -3.59 16.61
CA ILE A 250 -26.51 -2.88 15.46
C ILE A 250 -25.43 -2.56 14.46
N MET A 251 -25.69 -2.87 13.19
CA MET A 251 -24.83 -2.51 12.04
C MET A 251 -25.69 -1.74 11.03
N SER A 252 -25.10 -0.80 10.31
CA SER A 252 -25.76 -0.22 9.14
C SER A 252 -25.82 -1.22 8.00
N ALA A 253 -26.67 -0.99 7.01
CA ALA A 253 -26.74 -1.84 5.82
C ALA A 253 -25.40 -1.93 5.09
N ASP A 254 -24.71 -0.80 4.94
CA ASP A 254 -23.39 -0.76 4.30
C ASP A 254 -22.33 -1.53 5.08
N GLU A 255 -22.33 -1.41 6.40
CA GLU A 255 -21.41 -2.14 7.27
C GLU A 255 -21.65 -3.65 7.19
N LEU A 256 -22.92 -4.08 7.24
CA LEU A 256 -23.27 -5.48 7.11
C LEU A 256 -22.81 -6.05 5.76
N MET A 257 -23.09 -5.36 4.68
CA MET A 257 -22.70 -5.76 3.34
C MET A 257 -21.17 -5.81 3.17
N ASP A 258 -20.47 -4.83 3.73
CA ASP A 258 -19.02 -4.78 3.68
C ASP A 258 -18.36 -5.92 4.46
N ARG A 259 -18.84 -6.21 5.67
CA ARG A 259 -18.36 -7.34 6.47
C ARG A 259 -18.56 -8.69 5.77
N ILE A 260 -19.74 -8.93 5.16
CA ILE A 260 -19.99 -10.14 4.38
C ILE A 260 -19.03 -10.23 3.20
N PHE A 261 -18.83 -9.14 2.47
CA PHE A 261 -17.91 -9.07 1.33
C PHE A 261 -16.48 -9.40 1.75
N VAL A 262 -15.98 -8.74 2.79
CA VAL A 262 -14.61 -8.96 3.29
C VAL A 262 -14.40 -10.40 3.76
N LEU A 263 -15.34 -10.94 4.54
CA LEU A 263 -15.24 -12.31 5.08
C LEU A 263 -15.29 -13.41 4.00
N THR A 264 -15.85 -13.12 2.84
CA THR A 264 -16.06 -14.14 1.78
C THR A 264 -15.23 -13.94 0.53
N ASN A 265 -14.75 -12.73 0.26
CA ASN A 265 -14.15 -12.37 -1.02
C ASN A 265 -12.74 -11.79 -0.93
N THR A 266 -12.28 -11.43 0.29
CA THR A 266 -10.95 -10.83 0.46
C THR A 266 -10.06 -11.69 1.36
N ASN A 267 -8.77 -11.68 1.07
CA ASN A 267 -7.78 -12.32 1.95
C ASN A 267 -7.41 -11.38 3.09
N VAL A 268 -7.06 -11.95 4.23
CA VAL A 268 -6.53 -11.17 5.36
C VAL A 268 -5.29 -10.41 4.90
N GLY A 269 -5.27 -9.11 5.14
CA GLY A 269 -4.18 -8.24 4.74
C GLY A 269 -4.28 -7.63 3.33
N SER A 270 -5.35 -7.91 2.57
CA SER A 270 -5.53 -7.37 1.21
C SER A 270 -6.59 -6.26 1.09
N ASP A 271 -7.35 -6.01 2.15
CA ASP A 271 -8.42 -4.99 2.16
C ASP A 271 -8.13 -3.95 3.25
N PHE A 272 -7.47 -2.87 2.88
CA PHE A 272 -7.15 -1.73 3.76
C PHE A 272 -7.76 -0.44 3.25
#